data_2327351c504d8543327238b9efdc3da3
#
_entry.id   2327351c504d8543327238b9efdc3da3
#
_cell.length_a   1.000
_cell.length_b   1.000
_cell.length_c   1.000
_cell.angle_alpha   90.00
_cell.angle_beta   90.00
_cell.angle_gamma   90.00
#
_symmetry.space_group_name_H-M   'P 1'
#
loop_
_entity.id
_entity.type
_entity.pdbx_description
1 polymer ?
#
loop_
_entity_poly.entity_id
_entity_poly.type
_entity_poly.pdbx_seq_one_letter_code
_entity_poly.pdbx_strand_id
1 'polypeptide(L)'
;MVFKYASVHTMKQTLIPDMKSLIDEYIKKTASEQEVKEILAQWKRTSAILFLDPEAGMEHPKLTKRIRDRIGSRRSDIVQTFLDDME
;
A
#
# COMPACT_ATOMS: atom_id res chain seq x y z
N MET A 1 -6.27 -4.95 -17.77
CA MET A 1 -4.92 -4.69 -17.22
C MET A 1 -4.46 -5.88 -16.38
N VAL A 2 -3.26 -6.34 -16.59
CA VAL A 2 -2.68 -7.40 -15.77
C VAL A 2 -1.81 -6.74 -14.71
N PHE A 3 -2.18 -6.90 -13.43
CA PHE A 3 -1.35 -6.37 -12.35
C PHE A 3 -0.11 -7.25 -12.18
N LYS A 4 1.03 -6.61 -11.99
CA LYS A 4 2.30 -7.27 -11.72
C LYS A 4 2.30 -7.94 -10.34
N TYR A 5 1.47 -7.44 -9.45
CA TYR A 5 1.39 -7.89 -8.05
C TYR A 5 0.08 -8.62 -7.81
N ALA A 6 0.05 -9.45 -6.78
CA ALA A 6 -1.18 -10.12 -6.37
C ALA A 6 -2.25 -9.09 -6.00
N SER A 7 -3.47 -9.28 -6.45
CA SER A 7 -4.59 -8.40 -6.12
C SER A 7 -5.14 -8.65 -4.72
N VAL A 8 -4.87 -9.82 -4.15
CA VAL A 8 -5.29 -10.21 -2.80
C VAL A 8 -4.12 -10.79 -2.05
N HIS A 9 -3.91 -10.33 -0.83
CA HIS A 9 -2.92 -10.90 0.08
C HIS A 9 -3.63 -11.44 1.32
N THR A 10 -3.18 -12.59 1.80
CA THR A 10 -3.70 -13.19 3.03
C THR A 10 -2.71 -13.08 4.19
N MET A 11 -1.46 -12.72 3.90
CA MET A 11 -0.40 -12.62 4.90
C MET A 11 0.43 -11.36 4.70
N LYS A 12 0.87 -10.76 5.81
CA LYS A 12 1.78 -9.60 5.76
C LYS A 12 3.10 -9.93 5.08
N GLN A 13 3.56 -11.17 5.21
CA GLN A 13 4.82 -11.64 4.64
C GLN A 13 4.85 -11.55 3.12
N THR A 14 3.70 -11.65 2.45
CA THR A 14 3.60 -11.52 1.00
C THR A 14 3.28 -10.09 0.59
N LEU A 15 2.52 -9.38 1.41
CA LEU A 15 2.15 -7.98 1.14
C LEU A 15 3.34 -7.02 1.24
N ILE A 16 4.16 -7.18 2.28
CA ILE A 16 5.27 -6.25 2.54
C ILE A 16 6.27 -6.18 1.38
N PRO A 17 6.78 -7.32 0.85
CA PRO A 17 7.69 -7.26 -0.30
C PRO A 17 7.06 -6.61 -1.54
N ASP A 18 5.80 -6.91 -1.82
CA ASP A 18 5.10 -6.34 -2.96
C ASP A 18 4.91 -4.83 -2.79
N MET A 19 4.57 -4.38 -1.59
CA MET A 19 4.41 -2.96 -1.30
C MET A 19 5.73 -2.21 -1.48
N LYS A 20 6.84 -2.78 -0.98
CA LYS A 20 8.17 -2.19 -1.18
C LYS A 20 8.51 -2.06 -2.66
N SER A 21 8.30 -3.14 -3.42
CA SER A 21 8.59 -3.15 -4.86
C SER A 21 7.74 -2.14 -5.61
N LEU A 22 6.46 -2.06 -5.29
CA LEU A 22 5.55 -1.13 -5.93
C LEU A 22 6.00 0.32 -5.74
N ILE A 23 6.35 0.69 -4.51
CA ILE A 23 6.76 2.05 -4.20
C ILE A 23 8.14 2.35 -4.80
N ASP A 24 9.05 1.38 -4.80
CA ASP A 24 10.36 1.56 -5.44
C ASP A 24 10.21 1.80 -6.95
N GLU A 25 9.30 1.09 -7.62
CA GLU A 25 9.02 1.33 -9.03
C GLU A 25 8.43 2.71 -9.26
N TYR A 26 7.56 3.18 -8.36
CA TYR A 26 7.02 4.53 -8.44
C TYR A 26 8.15 5.57 -8.28
N ILE A 27 9.05 5.38 -7.32
CA ILE A 27 10.18 6.28 -7.10
C ILE A 27 11.10 6.31 -8.34
N LYS A 28 11.33 5.16 -8.96
CA LYS A 28 12.12 5.05 -10.19
C LYS A 28 11.39 5.47 -11.45
N LYS A 29 10.11 5.83 -11.33
CA LYS A 29 9.25 6.25 -12.43
C LYS A 29 8.96 5.13 -13.43
N THR A 30 9.08 3.86 -13.02
CA THR A 30 8.70 2.71 -13.83
C THR A 30 7.25 2.30 -13.60
N ALA A 31 6.62 2.83 -12.55
CA ALA A 31 5.19 2.68 -12.29
C ALA A 31 4.56 4.07 -12.21
N SER A 32 3.41 4.26 -12.85
CA SER A 32 2.69 5.52 -12.83
C SER A 32 1.92 5.71 -11.53
N GLU A 33 1.59 6.98 -11.23
CA GLU A 33 0.74 7.30 -10.08
C GLU A 33 -0.60 6.55 -10.15
N GLN A 34 -1.18 6.47 -11.35
CA GLN A 34 -2.45 5.78 -11.55
C GLN A 34 -2.35 4.28 -11.23
N GLU A 35 -1.27 3.63 -11.66
CA GLU A 35 -1.04 2.22 -11.37
C GLU A 35 -0.92 1.98 -9.86
N VAL A 36 -0.16 2.83 -9.17
CA VAL A 36 0.01 2.72 -7.73
C VAL A 36 -1.33 2.89 -7.01
N LYS A 37 -2.12 3.88 -7.41
CA LYS A 37 -3.45 4.12 -6.83
C LYS A 37 -4.36 2.91 -7.02
N GLU A 38 -4.38 2.33 -8.21
CA GLU A 38 -5.22 1.17 -8.51
C GLU A 38 -4.85 -0.04 -7.67
N ILE A 39 -3.55 -0.31 -7.54
CA ILE A 39 -3.07 -1.44 -6.76
C ILE A 39 -3.36 -1.24 -5.26
N LEU A 40 -3.07 -0.04 -4.74
CA LEU A 40 -3.35 0.26 -3.34
C LEU A 40 -4.83 0.23 -3.03
N ALA A 41 -5.67 0.72 -3.94
CA ALA A 41 -7.11 0.65 -3.78
C ALA A 41 -7.61 -0.79 -3.75
N GLN A 42 -7.04 -1.66 -4.58
CA GLN A 42 -7.36 -3.07 -4.59
C GLN A 42 -6.98 -3.72 -3.26
N TRP A 43 -5.78 -3.45 -2.78
CA TRP A 43 -5.32 -3.98 -1.49
C TRP A 43 -6.15 -3.45 -0.33
N LYS A 44 -6.55 -2.18 -0.38
CA LYS A 44 -7.41 -1.59 0.65
C LYS A 44 -8.76 -2.33 0.73
N ARG A 45 -9.30 -2.76 -0.41
CA ARG A 45 -10.57 -3.49 -0.43
C ARG A 45 -10.44 -4.94 0.03
N THR A 46 -9.32 -5.58 -0.30
CA THR A 46 -9.17 -7.03 -0.11
C THR A 46 -8.29 -7.40 1.07
N SER A 47 -7.37 -6.52 1.47
CA SER A 47 -6.32 -6.87 2.43
C SER A 47 -6.09 -5.76 3.47
N ALA A 48 -7.09 -4.92 3.71
CA ALA A 48 -6.93 -3.77 4.61
C ALA A 48 -6.42 -4.16 6.00
N ILE A 49 -6.91 -5.27 6.54
CA ILE A 49 -6.54 -5.74 7.87
C ILE A 49 -5.04 -6.03 8.00
N LEU A 50 -4.35 -6.27 6.88
CA LEU A 50 -2.93 -6.60 6.88
C LEU A 50 -2.04 -5.37 7.01
N PHE A 51 -2.51 -4.20 6.59
CA PHE A 51 -1.65 -3.01 6.54
C PHE A 51 -2.28 -1.72 7.06
N LEU A 52 -3.58 -1.70 7.30
CA LEU A 52 -4.25 -0.52 7.82
C LEU A 52 -4.62 -0.70 9.29
N ASP A 53 -4.48 0.38 10.06
CA ASP A 53 -4.83 0.39 11.47
C ASP A 53 -6.37 0.40 11.61
N PRO A 54 -6.98 -0.62 12.23
CA PRO A 54 -8.43 -0.67 12.39
C PRO A 54 -8.96 0.43 13.31
N GLU A 55 -8.13 0.96 14.20
CA GLU A 55 -8.54 2.01 15.13
C GLU A 55 -8.62 3.38 14.46
N ALA A 56 -7.93 3.57 13.32
CA ALA A 56 -7.97 4.85 12.62
C ALA A 56 -9.28 5.09 11.88
N GLY A 57 -10.08 4.05 11.65
CA GLY A 57 -11.34 4.15 10.92
C GLY A 57 -11.15 4.14 9.42
N MET A 58 -12.27 4.10 8.68
CA MET A 58 -12.26 4.03 7.23
C MET A 58 -12.12 5.39 6.55
N GLU A 59 -12.46 6.46 7.26
CA GLU A 59 -12.42 7.81 6.69
C GLU A 59 -11.00 8.34 6.53
N HIS A 60 -10.11 7.95 7.48
CA HIS A 60 -8.71 8.38 7.46
C HIS A 60 -7.82 7.16 7.68
N PRO A 61 -7.70 6.28 6.67
CA PRO A 61 -6.91 5.07 6.83
C PRO A 61 -5.44 5.39 7.07
N LYS A 62 -4.84 4.69 8.03
CA LYS A 62 -3.42 4.85 8.37
C LYS A 62 -2.73 3.51 8.35
N LEU A 63 -1.48 3.51 7.90
CA LEU A 63 -0.64 2.32 7.98
C LEU A 63 -0.39 1.94 9.43
N THR A 64 -0.34 0.64 9.70
CA THR A 64 0.07 0.17 11.01
C THR A 64 1.55 0.49 11.25
N LYS A 65 1.93 0.62 12.52
CA LYS A 65 3.33 0.85 12.87
C LYS A 65 4.24 -0.26 12.33
N ARG A 66 3.77 -1.52 12.40
CA ARG A 66 4.55 -2.66 11.92
C ARG A 66 4.88 -2.53 10.43
N ILE A 67 3.90 -2.14 9.63
CA ILE A 67 4.10 -1.95 8.19
C ILE A 67 5.08 -0.80 7.96
N ARG A 68 4.89 0.33 8.64
CA ARG A 68 5.80 1.48 8.51
C ARG A 68 7.22 1.12 8.85
N ASP A 69 7.42 0.33 9.91
CA ASP A 69 8.76 -0.11 10.31
C ASP A 69 9.40 -1.04 9.28
N ARG A 70 8.58 -1.86 8.63
CA ARG A 70 9.07 -2.83 7.63
C ARG A 70 9.41 -2.20 6.28
N ILE A 71 8.62 -1.23 5.83
CA ILE A 71 8.86 -0.61 4.52
C ILE A 71 9.72 0.65 4.60
N GLY A 72 9.91 1.19 5.80
CA GLY A 72 10.72 2.38 6.03
C GLY A 72 9.91 3.67 5.93
N SER A 73 10.46 4.76 6.48
CA SER A 73 9.72 6.03 6.59
C SER A 73 9.39 6.64 5.23
N ARG A 74 10.33 6.61 4.28
CA ARG A 74 10.12 7.20 2.96
C ARG A 74 8.98 6.52 2.20
N ARG A 75 8.99 5.18 2.17
CA ARG A 75 7.94 4.43 1.50
C ARG A 75 6.61 4.59 2.23
N SER A 76 6.64 4.62 3.56
CA SER A 76 5.44 4.83 4.37
C SER A 76 4.78 6.16 4.08
N ASP A 77 5.56 7.22 3.96
CA ASP A 77 5.04 8.55 3.65
C ASP A 77 4.37 8.58 2.29
N ILE A 78 4.99 7.93 1.30
CA ILE A 78 4.43 7.85 -0.04
C ILE A 78 3.11 7.08 -0.03
N VAL A 79 3.07 5.92 0.61
CA VAL A 79 1.85 5.12 0.70
C VAL A 79 0.76 5.88 1.43
N GLN A 80 1.10 6.54 2.54
CA GLN A 80 0.12 7.31 3.30
C GLN A 80 -0.46 8.46 2.47
N THR A 81 0.37 9.12 1.66
CA THR A 81 -0.08 10.18 0.76
C THR A 81 -1.11 9.63 -0.24
N PHE A 82 -0.85 8.46 -0.82
CA PHE A 82 -1.81 7.82 -1.72
C PHE A 82 -3.10 7.43 -1.00
N LEU A 83 -3.00 6.92 0.21
CA LEU A 83 -4.18 6.57 1.00
C LEU A 83 -5.04 7.79 1.31
N ASP A 84 -4.40 8.92 1.63
CA ASP A 84 -5.11 10.17 1.91
C ASP A 84 -5.84 10.68 0.68
N ASP A 85 -5.27 10.50 -0.50
CA ASP A 85 -5.88 10.93 -1.76
C ASP A 85 -7.04 10.04 -2.21
N MET A 86 -7.15 8.84 -1.67
CA MET A 86 -8.18 7.87 -2.08
C MET A 86 -9.52 8.03 -1.36
N GLU A 87 -9.66 9.02 -0.56
CA GLU A 87 -10.92 9.27 0.16
C GLU A 87 -12.05 9.74 -0.73
#